data_d882f7654aa2a03987dea6f36bb900ab
#
_entry.id   d882f7654aa2a03987dea6f36bb900ab
#
_cell.length_a   1.000
_cell.length_b   1.000
_cell.length_c   1.000
_cell.angle_alpha   90.00
_cell.angle_beta   90.00
_cell.angle_gamma   90.00
#
_symmetry.space_group_name_H-M   'P 1'
#
loop_
_entity.id
_entity.type
_entity.pdbx_description
1 polymer ?
#
loop_
_entity_poly.entity_id
_entity_poly.type
_entity_poly.pdbx_seq_one_letter_code
_entity_poly.pdbx_strand_id
1 'polypeptide(L)'
;MSNLKAIKRERTSSGSNNKLRAEGLVPAILYGGTNPNQNISVLKKDLKNIINSDTFLSKVLELDIDGKKERVIPRDVSFHVVSEEPVHIDFMRIVSGKKIILEIPVKFINHPDSPGLKRGGVLNIVRRKVELKCPGESIPDDITVDLAGTEIGTSIKISSVKLSDNIIPTIDRDFVIATVAAPTVMKEPEKPAAETVEEGEEGAAPAEGAEAAAKDGEPAKKDDKAKDCGEKKSEDKKPAEKK
;
A
#
# COMPACT_ATOMS: atom_id res chain seq x y z
N MET A 1 8.54 23.90 1.37
CA MET A 1 8.85 23.01 0.23
C MET A 1 10.13 22.27 0.56
N SER A 2 10.17 20.96 0.34
CA SER A 2 11.37 20.16 0.63
C SER A 2 12.21 20.08 -0.64
N ASN A 3 13.50 20.39 -0.52
CA ASN A 3 14.44 20.36 -1.64
C ASN A 3 15.18 19.02 -1.65
N LEU A 4 15.20 18.35 -2.78
CA LEU A 4 15.94 17.12 -3.01
C LEU A 4 16.99 17.31 -4.09
N LYS A 5 18.22 16.88 -3.83
CA LYS A 5 19.28 16.87 -4.82
C LYS A 5 19.19 15.59 -5.65
N ALA A 6 19.17 15.72 -6.95
CA ALA A 6 19.11 14.62 -7.90
C ALA A 6 20.26 14.71 -8.91
N ILE A 7 20.84 13.59 -9.23
CA ILE A 7 21.92 13.45 -10.21
C ILE A 7 21.31 12.80 -11.45
N LYS A 8 21.54 13.40 -12.62
CA LYS A 8 21.13 12.83 -13.89
C LYS A 8 21.93 11.58 -14.18
N ARG A 9 21.26 10.53 -14.64
CA ARG A 9 21.89 9.27 -15.03
C ARG A 9 21.46 8.83 -16.43
N GLU A 10 22.31 8.09 -17.10
CA GLU A 10 21.95 7.40 -18.32
C GLU A 10 21.15 6.12 -18.02
N ARG A 11 20.52 5.58 -19.05
CA ARG A 11 19.79 4.33 -18.93
C ARG A 11 20.78 3.19 -18.67
N THR A 12 20.70 2.58 -17.51
CA THR A 12 21.63 1.56 -17.03
C THR A 12 20.98 0.20 -16.92
N SER A 13 21.80 -0.84 -16.92
CA SER A 13 21.37 -2.22 -16.74
C SER A 13 20.93 -2.51 -15.29
N SER A 14 20.27 -3.62 -15.10
CA SER A 14 19.83 -4.11 -13.78
C SER A 14 20.98 -4.22 -12.77
N GLY A 15 22.15 -4.71 -13.19
CA GLY A 15 23.33 -4.81 -12.32
C GLY A 15 23.87 -3.47 -11.85
N SER A 16 23.83 -2.44 -12.71
CA SER A 16 24.24 -1.08 -12.34
C SER A 16 23.28 -0.45 -11.34
N ASN A 17 21.96 -0.68 -11.48
CA ASN A 17 20.99 -0.18 -10.51
C ASN A 17 21.20 -0.76 -9.11
N ASN A 18 21.63 -2.04 -9.02
CA ASN A 18 21.94 -2.66 -7.73
C ASN A 18 23.19 -2.06 -7.10
N LYS A 19 24.20 -1.71 -7.91
CA LYS A 19 25.40 -0.99 -7.40
C LYS A 19 25.04 0.38 -6.85
N LEU A 20 24.22 1.17 -7.59
CA LEU A 20 23.74 2.47 -7.10
C LEU A 20 23.00 2.36 -5.76
N ARG A 21 22.15 1.35 -5.59
CA ARG A 21 21.47 1.12 -4.32
C ARG A 21 22.42 0.76 -3.19
N ALA A 22 23.49 0.00 -3.48
CA ALA A 22 24.54 -0.32 -2.52
C ALA A 22 25.35 0.93 -2.11
N GLU A 23 25.53 1.89 -3.02
CA GLU A 23 26.16 3.20 -2.80
C GLU A 23 25.24 4.17 -2.04
N GLY A 24 24.02 3.78 -1.74
CA GLY A 24 23.04 4.61 -1.03
C GLY A 24 22.30 5.61 -1.92
N LEU A 25 22.26 5.36 -3.24
CA LEU A 25 21.49 6.12 -4.21
C LEU A 25 20.25 5.34 -4.62
N VAL A 26 19.10 6.01 -4.68
CA VAL A 26 17.84 5.43 -5.15
C VAL A 26 17.61 5.87 -6.58
N PRO A 27 17.47 4.94 -7.53
CA PRO A 27 17.08 5.26 -8.88
C PRO A 27 15.66 5.81 -8.93
N ALA A 28 15.45 6.85 -9.72
CA ALA A 28 14.18 7.49 -9.91
C ALA A 28 13.96 7.87 -11.38
N ILE A 29 12.72 8.08 -11.75
CA ILE A 29 12.30 8.55 -13.06
C ILE A 29 11.53 9.85 -12.91
N LEU A 30 11.84 10.83 -13.74
CA LEU A 30 11.14 12.09 -13.83
C LEU A 30 10.43 12.16 -15.17
N TYR A 31 9.11 12.22 -15.15
CA TYR A 31 8.28 12.25 -16.34
C TYR A 31 7.20 13.34 -16.27
N GLY A 32 6.51 13.54 -17.38
CA GLY A 32 5.45 14.54 -17.49
C GLY A 32 5.93 15.87 -18.09
N GLY A 33 4.97 16.70 -18.49
CA GLY A 33 5.23 17.95 -19.18
C GLY A 33 5.58 17.76 -20.65
N THR A 34 6.23 18.76 -21.24
CA THR A 34 6.71 18.77 -22.63
C THR A 34 8.14 18.22 -22.77
N ASN A 35 8.86 18.15 -21.66
CA ASN A 35 10.23 17.67 -21.64
C ASN A 35 10.30 16.14 -21.69
N PRO A 36 11.34 15.56 -22.29
CA PRO A 36 11.54 14.12 -22.33
C PRO A 36 11.70 13.57 -20.90
N ASN A 37 11.38 12.28 -20.75
CA ASN A 37 11.59 11.57 -19.49
C ASN A 37 13.06 11.54 -19.15
N GLN A 38 13.40 11.78 -17.88
CA GLN A 38 14.77 11.80 -17.39
C GLN A 38 14.95 10.75 -16.31
N ASN A 39 16.02 9.98 -16.44
CA ASN A 39 16.45 9.08 -15.38
C ASN A 39 17.34 9.84 -14.42
N ILE A 40 17.02 9.77 -13.14
CA ILE A 40 17.75 10.47 -12.07
C ILE A 40 18.08 9.49 -10.94
N SER A 41 18.99 9.89 -10.08
CA SER A 41 19.32 9.19 -8.83
C SER A 41 19.25 10.17 -7.68
N VAL A 42 18.66 9.77 -6.58
CA VAL A 42 18.47 10.61 -5.39
C VAL A 42 19.12 9.93 -4.19
N LEU A 43 19.64 10.70 -3.24
CA LEU A 43 20.23 10.18 -2.01
C LEU A 43 19.17 9.51 -1.15
N LYS A 44 19.42 8.26 -0.76
CA LYS A 44 18.53 7.44 0.08
C LYS A 44 18.22 8.10 1.43
N LYS A 45 19.21 8.76 2.03
CA LYS A 45 19.06 9.44 3.33
C LYS A 45 18.03 10.55 3.29
N ASP A 46 18.11 11.42 2.28
CA ASP A 46 17.22 12.56 2.12
C ASP A 46 15.79 12.10 1.82
N LEU A 47 15.67 11.06 0.99
CA LEU A 47 14.40 10.43 0.68
C LEU A 47 13.72 9.81 1.89
N LYS A 48 14.47 9.05 2.71
CA LYS A 48 13.92 8.36 3.88
C LYS A 48 13.31 9.35 4.89
N ASN A 49 13.94 10.53 5.06
CA ASN A 49 13.44 11.57 5.95
C ASN A 49 12.10 12.15 5.48
N ILE A 50 11.89 12.25 4.16
CA ILE A 50 10.69 12.85 3.59
C ILE A 50 9.57 11.81 3.45
N ILE A 51 9.90 10.57 3.10
CA ILE A 51 8.94 9.46 2.92
C ILE A 51 8.22 9.12 4.23
N ASN A 52 8.86 9.30 5.38
CA ASN A 52 8.25 9.03 6.69
C ASN A 52 7.05 9.93 7.01
N SER A 53 6.82 10.99 6.23
CA SER A 53 5.62 11.83 6.39
C SER A 53 4.44 11.26 5.60
N ASP A 54 3.29 11.12 6.24
CA ASP A 54 2.05 10.62 5.60
C ASP A 54 1.61 11.46 4.38
N THR A 55 2.02 12.73 4.36
CA THR A 55 1.72 13.69 3.30
C THR A 55 2.71 13.65 2.13
N PHE A 56 3.64 12.67 2.10
CA PHE A 56 4.70 12.64 1.08
C PHE A 56 4.15 12.61 -0.35
N LEU A 57 3.14 11.78 -0.62
CA LEU A 57 2.56 11.60 -1.96
C LEU A 57 1.74 12.82 -2.45
N SER A 58 1.28 13.68 -1.53
CA SER A 58 0.54 14.91 -1.87
C SER A 58 1.43 16.15 -1.90
N LYS A 59 2.64 16.07 -1.33
CA LYS A 59 3.51 17.23 -1.17
C LYS A 59 4.29 17.57 -2.44
N VAL A 60 4.28 18.84 -2.81
CA VAL A 60 5.10 19.37 -3.89
C VAL A 60 6.56 19.46 -3.43
N LEU A 61 7.45 18.84 -4.20
CA LEU A 61 8.89 18.82 -3.96
C LEU A 61 9.61 19.63 -5.04
N GLU A 62 10.74 20.23 -4.67
CA GLU A 62 11.69 20.84 -5.61
C GLU A 62 12.85 19.89 -5.82
N LEU A 63 13.02 19.40 -7.04
CA LEU A 63 14.19 18.62 -7.44
C LEU A 63 15.24 19.55 -8.03
N ASP A 64 16.45 19.52 -7.49
CA ASP A 64 17.62 20.18 -8.06
C ASP A 64 18.39 19.15 -8.89
N ILE A 65 18.29 19.29 -10.21
CA ILE A 65 18.97 18.44 -11.18
C ILE A 65 20.03 19.27 -11.87
N ASP A 66 21.30 19.04 -11.57
CA ASP A 66 22.43 19.76 -12.16
C ASP A 66 22.27 21.31 -12.12
N GLY A 67 21.72 21.85 -11.02
CA GLY A 67 21.48 23.29 -10.83
C GLY A 67 20.16 23.80 -11.41
N LYS A 68 19.33 22.94 -12.00
CA LYS A 68 17.98 23.28 -12.46
C LYS A 68 16.96 22.80 -11.45
N LYS A 69 16.16 23.71 -10.92
CA LYS A 69 15.06 23.39 -10.00
C LYS A 69 13.79 23.10 -10.79
N GLU A 70 13.25 21.92 -10.62
CA GLU A 70 11.98 21.50 -11.20
C GLU A 70 10.98 21.17 -10.08
N ARG A 71 9.74 21.64 -10.22
CA ARG A 71 8.64 21.29 -9.30
C ARG A 71 8.04 19.95 -9.70
N VAL A 72 8.01 19.05 -8.75
CA VAL A 72 7.56 17.67 -8.96
C VAL A 72 6.69 17.17 -7.83
N ILE A 73 5.94 16.12 -8.13
CA ILE A 73 5.16 15.38 -7.14
C ILE A 73 5.61 13.92 -7.22
N PRO A 74 5.88 13.27 -6.10
CA PRO A 74 6.09 11.84 -6.07
C PRO A 74 4.77 11.12 -6.41
N ARG A 75 4.80 10.19 -7.34
CA ARG A 75 3.61 9.45 -7.77
C ARG A 75 3.55 8.08 -7.14
N ASP A 76 4.67 7.38 -7.14
CA ASP A 76 4.79 6.04 -6.59
C ASP A 76 6.16 5.82 -5.97
N VAL A 77 6.21 5.00 -4.94
CA VAL A 77 7.42 4.60 -4.25
C VAL A 77 7.42 3.10 -4.08
N SER A 78 8.37 2.45 -4.71
CA SER A 78 8.59 1.02 -4.54
C SER A 78 9.52 0.77 -3.36
N PHE A 79 9.10 -0.06 -2.43
CA PHE A 79 9.88 -0.46 -1.26
C PHE A 79 10.39 -1.89 -1.39
N HIS A 80 11.50 -2.15 -0.74
CA HIS A 80 12.00 -3.51 -0.58
C HIS A 80 11.18 -4.26 0.47
N VAL A 81 10.71 -5.46 0.15
CA VAL A 81 9.72 -6.19 0.97
C VAL A 81 10.21 -6.50 2.39
N VAL A 82 11.50 -6.75 2.58
CA VAL A 82 12.07 -7.14 3.88
C VAL A 82 12.67 -5.97 4.63
N SER A 83 13.39 -5.07 3.92
CA SER A 83 14.13 -3.96 4.57
C SER A 83 13.34 -2.66 4.62
N GLU A 84 12.16 -2.59 3.97
CA GLU A 84 11.32 -1.39 3.85
C GLU A 84 12.06 -0.16 3.33
N GLU A 85 13.16 -0.41 2.63
CA GLU A 85 13.96 0.67 2.03
C GLU A 85 13.43 1.05 0.66
N PRO A 86 13.43 2.35 0.30
CA PRO A 86 13.00 2.77 -1.03
C PRO A 86 13.94 2.22 -2.09
N VAL A 87 13.38 1.51 -3.06
CA VAL A 87 14.06 0.86 -4.19
C VAL A 87 13.96 1.68 -5.46
N HIS A 88 12.81 2.33 -5.68
CA HIS A 88 12.53 3.17 -6.84
C HIS A 88 11.52 4.24 -6.49
N ILE A 89 11.61 5.40 -7.14
CA ILE A 89 10.64 6.48 -6.98
C ILE A 89 10.31 7.08 -8.34
N ASP A 90 9.03 7.33 -8.51
CA ASP A 90 8.47 7.97 -9.67
C ASP A 90 8.08 9.41 -9.36
N PHE A 91 8.68 10.36 -10.10
CA PHE A 91 8.36 11.77 -9.99
C PHE A 91 7.62 12.27 -11.22
N MET A 92 6.55 12.99 -11.01
CA MET A 92 5.78 13.64 -12.05
C MET A 92 6.00 15.15 -12.01
N ARG A 93 6.33 15.76 -13.15
CA ARG A 93 6.44 17.22 -13.29
C ARG A 93 5.06 17.87 -13.19
N ILE A 94 4.99 18.96 -12.47
CA ILE A 94 3.80 19.79 -12.38
C ILE A 94 3.77 20.69 -13.62
N VAL A 95 2.68 20.59 -14.37
CA VAL A 95 2.41 21.49 -15.50
C VAL A 95 1.27 22.40 -15.11
N SER A 96 1.48 23.71 -15.21
CA SER A 96 0.43 24.70 -14.96
C SER A 96 -0.78 24.46 -15.84
N GLY A 97 -1.98 24.59 -15.27
CA GLY A 97 -3.25 24.41 -15.98
C GLY A 97 -3.72 22.96 -16.19
N LYS A 98 -2.93 21.94 -15.83
CA LYS A 98 -3.39 20.55 -15.88
C LYS A 98 -3.93 20.10 -14.52
N LYS A 99 -5.06 19.40 -14.55
CA LYS A 99 -5.59 18.71 -13.37
C LYS A 99 -4.85 17.39 -13.17
N ILE A 100 -4.41 17.16 -11.95
CA ILE A 100 -3.65 15.99 -11.55
C ILE A 100 -4.50 15.21 -10.54
N ILE A 101 -4.52 13.90 -10.66
CA ILE A 101 -5.18 13.01 -9.69
C ILE A 101 -4.14 12.63 -8.64
N LEU A 102 -4.42 12.95 -7.39
CA LEU A 102 -3.54 12.67 -6.24
C LEU A 102 -4.31 12.02 -5.11
N GLU A 103 -3.61 11.16 -4.36
CA GLU A 103 -4.08 10.59 -3.12
C GLU A 103 -3.69 11.50 -1.96
N ILE A 104 -4.68 12.13 -1.34
CA ILE A 104 -4.47 13.07 -0.24
C ILE A 104 -4.87 12.39 1.07
N PRO A 105 -4.01 12.40 2.10
CA PRO A 105 -4.31 11.81 3.39
C PRO A 105 -5.38 12.62 4.13
N VAL A 106 -6.22 11.90 4.88
CA VAL A 106 -7.27 12.49 5.72
C VAL A 106 -6.77 12.56 7.14
N LYS A 107 -6.82 13.75 7.74
CA LYS A 107 -6.55 13.99 9.15
C LYS A 107 -7.83 14.26 9.91
N PHE A 108 -8.01 13.58 11.01
CA PHE A 108 -9.14 13.76 11.91
C PHE A 108 -8.73 14.67 13.06
N ILE A 109 -9.53 15.69 13.29
CA ILE A 109 -9.33 16.67 14.38
C ILE A 109 -10.49 16.61 15.37
N ASN A 110 -10.29 17.19 16.56
CA ASN A 110 -11.32 17.31 17.60
C ASN A 110 -11.86 15.95 18.12
N HIS A 111 -10.98 14.94 18.23
CA HIS A 111 -11.32 13.65 18.84
C HIS A 111 -11.94 13.81 20.25
N PRO A 112 -11.40 14.67 21.16
CA PRO A 112 -11.94 14.80 22.50
C PRO A 112 -13.32 15.47 22.55
N ASP A 113 -13.75 16.17 21.49
CA ASP A 113 -15.02 16.90 21.45
C ASP A 113 -16.16 16.08 20.83
N SER A 114 -15.87 14.87 20.41
CA SER A 114 -16.88 13.95 19.90
C SER A 114 -17.64 13.28 21.05
N PRO A 115 -18.96 13.47 21.18
CA PRO A 115 -19.77 12.80 22.18
C PRO A 115 -19.85 11.29 21.97
N GLY A 116 -19.74 10.82 20.73
CA GLY A 116 -19.70 9.41 20.38
C GLY A 116 -18.47 8.70 20.92
N LEU A 117 -17.29 9.32 20.79
CA LEU A 117 -16.04 8.77 21.32
C LEU A 117 -16.00 8.83 22.85
N LYS A 118 -16.54 9.91 23.47
CA LYS A 118 -16.66 10.02 24.94
C LYS A 118 -17.55 8.92 25.56
N ARG A 119 -18.56 8.46 24.83
CA ARG A 119 -19.45 7.35 25.25
C ARG A 119 -18.86 5.95 24.99
N GLY A 120 -17.58 5.88 24.61
CA GLY A 120 -16.90 4.61 24.34
C GLY A 120 -17.04 4.11 22.89
N GLY A 121 -17.51 4.95 21.96
CA GLY A 121 -17.50 4.64 20.54
C GLY A 121 -16.08 4.52 19.99
N VAL A 122 -15.92 3.74 18.93
CA VAL A 122 -14.64 3.54 18.21
C VAL A 122 -14.73 4.20 16.85
N LEU A 123 -13.71 5.03 16.53
CA LEU A 123 -13.58 5.62 15.20
C LEU A 123 -13.07 4.53 14.23
N ASN A 124 -13.92 4.09 13.32
CA ASN A 124 -13.55 3.20 12.24
C ASN A 124 -13.24 4.01 10.98
N ILE A 125 -11.97 4.05 10.59
CA ILE A 125 -11.50 4.76 9.40
C ILE A 125 -11.62 3.83 8.20
N VAL A 126 -12.56 4.11 7.31
CA VAL A 126 -12.78 3.36 6.08
C VAL A 126 -11.77 3.73 5.01
N ARG A 127 -11.46 5.03 4.91
CA ARG A 127 -10.48 5.56 3.95
C ARG A 127 -9.53 6.52 4.63
N ARG A 128 -8.24 6.17 4.60
CA ARG A 128 -7.17 7.04 5.11
C ARG A 128 -6.67 8.03 4.06
N LYS A 129 -6.88 7.72 2.79
CA LYS A 129 -6.49 8.55 1.64
C LYS A 129 -7.68 8.69 0.71
N VAL A 130 -7.82 9.85 0.10
CA VAL A 130 -8.87 10.14 -0.87
C VAL A 130 -8.24 10.63 -2.17
N GLU A 131 -8.68 10.07 -3.28
CA GLU A 131 -8.27 10.49 -4.60
C GLU A 131 -9.03 11.73 -5.03
N LEU A 132 -8.29 12.81 -5.26
CA LEU A 132 -8.82 14.10 -5.68
C LEU A 132 -8.17 14.57 -6.97
N LYS A 133 -8.96 15.19 -7.82
CA LYS A 133 -8.49 15.92 -9.01
C LYS A 133 -8.20 17.35 -8.61
N CYS A 134 -6.92 17.71 -8.49
CA CYS A 134 -6.46 19.02 -8.08
C CYS A 134 -5.74 19.72 -9.24
N PRO A 135 -5.86 21.05 -9.39
CA PRO A 135 -4.99 21.80 -10.27
C PRO A 135 -3.57 21.81 -9.67
N GLY A 136 -2.54 21.72 -10.52
CA GLY A 136 -1.14 21.63 -10.07
C GLY A 136 -0.64 22.82 -9.23
N GLU A 137 -1.38 23.93 -9.20
CA GLU A 137 -1.02 25.13 -8.48
C GLU A 137 -1.54 25.17 -7.03
N SER A 138 -2.68 24.49 -6.76
CA SER A 138 -3.33 24.47 -5.46
C SER A 138 -3.58 23.04 -5.00
N ILE A 139 -2.54 22.38 -4.54
CA ILE A 139 -2.60 21.02 -4.00
C ILE A 139 -2.64 21.14 -2.48
N PRO A 140 -3.69 20.62 -1.79
CA PRO A 140 -3.72 20.59 -0.34
C PRO A 140 -2.81 19.47 0.16
N ASP A 141 -2.10 19.75 1.25
CA ASP A 141 -1.24 18.75 1.89
C ASP A 141 -2.06 17.66 2.58
N ASP A 142 -3.21 18.02 3.17
CA ASP A 142 -4.11 17.12 3.89
C ASP A 142 -5.57 17.58 3.80
N ILE A 143 -6.48 16.66 4.08
CA ILE A 143 -7.91 16.90 4.23
C ILE A 143 -8.25 16.82 5.71
N THR A 144 -8.70 17.90 6.28
CA THR A 144 -9.11 17.91 7.69
C THR A 144 -10.58 17.58 7.82
N VAL A 145 -10.88 16.59 8.66
CA VAL A 145 -12.24 16.17 9.02
C VAL A 145 -12.48 16.46 10.50
N ASP A 146 -13.51 17.23 10.76
CA ASP A 146 -13.91 17.57 12.12
C ASP A 146 -14.84 16.50 12.70
N LEU A 147 -14.47 15.99 13.88
CA LEU A 147 -15.26 15.01 14.63
C LEU A 147 -16.15 15.63 15.70
N ALA A 148 -16.14 16.96 15.85
CA ALA A 148 -16.95 17.63 16.85
C ALA A 148 -18.45 17.33 16.62
N GLY A 149 -19.15 16.95 17.68
CA GLY A 149 -20.60 16.67 17.63
C GLY A 149 -20.99 15.35 16.97
N THR A 150 -20.03 14.49 16.60
CA THR A 150 -20.37 13.17 16.03
C THR A 150 -20.84 12.19 17.10
N GLU A 151 -21.97 11.51 16.86
CA GLU A 151 -22.54 10.48 17.73
C GLU A 151 -22.18 9.07 17.27
N ILE A 152 -22.45 8.08 18.14
CA ILE A 152 -22.30 6.65 17.79
C ILE A 152 -23.28 6.31 16.67
N GLY A 153 -22.79 5.64 15.61
CA GLY A 153 -23.56 5.32 14.41
C GLY A 153 -23.47 6.37 13.29
N THR A 154 -22.83 7.51 13.53
CA THR A 154 -22.67 8.54 12.50
C THR A 154 -21.62 8.13 11.48
N SER A 155 -21.96 8.26 10.19
CA SER A 155 -21.05 8.05 9.06
C SER A 155 -20.65 9.40 8.47
N ILE A 156 -19.35 9.67 8.43
CA ILE A 156 -18.78 10.88 7.86
C ILE A 156 -18.51 10.63 6.39
N LYS A 157 -19.16 11.38 5.52
CA LYS A 157 -19.08 11.28 4.07
C LYS A 157 -18.23 12.40 3.50
N ILE A 158 -17.78 12.23 2.25
CA ILE A 158 -16.98 13.25 1.55
C ILE A 158 -17.72 14.59 1.43
N SER A 159 -19.05 14.57 1.29
CA SER A 159 -19.88 15.77 1.20
C SER A 159 -19.85 16.64 2.47
N SER A 160 -19.55 16.04 3.64
CA SER A 160 -19.45 16.77 4.91
C SER A 160 -18.12 17.50 5.08
N VAL A 161 -17.16 17.22 4.20
CA VAL A 161 -15.79 17.75 4.32
C VAL A 161 -15.66 19.04 3.52
N LYS A 162 -15.05 20.06 4.11
CA LYS A 162 -14.77 21.31 3.42
C LYS A 162 -13.62 21.12 2.44
N LEU A 163 -13.94 20.99 1.18
CA LEU A 163 -12.99 20.98 0.06
C LEU A 163 -12.90 22.39 -0.53
N SER A 164 -11.74 22.75 -1.06
CA SER A 164 -11.58 24.00 -1.83
C SER A 164 -12.31 23.90 -3.16
N ASP A 165 -12.83 25.01 -3.67
CA ASP A 165 -13.73 25.08 -4.85
C ASP A 165 -13.18 24.46 -6.15
N ASN A 166 -11.86 24.30 -6.26
CA ASN A 166 -11.19 23.76 -7.45
C ASN A 166 -10.84 22.26 -7.34
N ILE A 167 -11.20 21.61 -6.25
CA ILE A 167 -10.86 20.22 -5.94
C ILE A 167 -12.10 19.37 -6.11
N ILE A 168 -12.02 18.38 -6.99
CA ILE A 168 -13.13 17.49 -7.32
C ILE A 168 -12.72 16.06 -6.95
N PRO A 169 -13.52 15.30 -6.20
CA PRO A 169 -13.25 13.91 -5.98
C PRO A 169 -13.29 13.13 -7.31
N THR A 170 -12.43 12.14 -7.46
CA THR A 170 -12.40 11.27 -8.66
C THR A 170 -13.63 10.40 -8.73
N ILE A 171 -14.19 10.05 -7.58
CA ILE A 171 -15.39 9.23 -7.45
C ILE A 171 -16.59 10.15 -7.27
N ASP A 172 -17.51 10.13 -8.22
CA ASP A 172 -18.73 10.97 -8.23
C ASP A 172 -19.80 10.54 -7.19
N ARG A 173 -19.56 9.42 -6.50
CA ARG A 173 -20.45 8.90 -5.46
C ARG A 173 -20.08 9.45 -4.09
N ASP A 174 -21.08 9.64 -3.26
CA ASP A 174 -20.91 10.05 -1.86
C ASP A 174 -20.41 8.87 -1.03
N PHE A 175 -19.11 8.74 -0.88
CA PHE A 175 -18.47 7.65 -0.13
C PHE A 175 -18.18 8.04 1.30
N VAL A 176 -18.17 7.03 2.16
CA VAL A 176 -17.87 7.18 3.59
C VAL A 176 -16.36 7.20 3.78
N ILE A 177 -15.88 8.16 4.58
CA ILE A 177 -14.48 8.31 4.99
C ILE A 177 -14.26 7.62 6.32
N ALA A 178 -15.10 7.88 7.31
CA ALA A 178 -15.02 7.28 8.63
C ALA A 178 -16.42 7.08 9.23
N THR A 179 -16.52 6.15 10.16
CA THR A 179 -17.73 5.87 10.93
C THR A 179 -17.40 5.77 12.41
N VAL A 180 -18.29 6.29 13.27
CA VAL A 180 -18.20 6.08 14.72
C VAL A 180 -19.06 4.88 15.07
N ALA A 181 -18.44 3.74 15.37
CA ALA A 181 -19.12 2.51 15.69
C ALA A 181 -19.24 2.33 17.22
N ALA A 182 -20.29 1.61 17.65
CA ALA A 182 -20.38 1.16 19.03
C ALA A 182 -19.29 0.13 19.34
N PRO A 183 -18.74 0.08 20.55
CA PRO A 183 -17.80 -0.96 20.92
C PRO A 183 -18.48 -2.32 20.86
N THR A 184 -17.83 -3.29 20.24
CA THR A 184 -18.31 -4.67 20.27
C THR A 184 -17.97 -5.27 21.62
N VAL A 185 -18.96 -5.39 22.50
CA VAL A 185 -18.82 -6.16 23.74
C VAL A 185 -18.86 -7.62 23.32
N MET A 186 -17.71 -8.28 23.29
CA MET A 186 -17.67 -9.73 23.24
C MET A 186 -18.24 -10.23 24.55
N LYS A 187 -19.49 -10.71 24.53
CA LYS A 187 -19.97 -11.60 25.59
C LYS A 187 -19.19 -12.90 25.41
N GLU A 188 -18.24 -13.15 26.32
CA GLU A 188 -17.72 -14.49 26.48
C GLU A 188 -18.92 -15.42 26.66
N PRO A 189 -19.02 -16.52 25.91
CA PRO A 189 -20.04 -17.50 26.17
C PRO A 189 -19.81 -18.02 27.59
N GLU A 190 -20.70 -17.66 28.51
CA GLU A 190 -20.77 -18.31 29.81
C GLU A 190 -20.79 -19.82 29.55
N LYS A 191 -19.76 -20.52 30.02
CA LYS A 191 -19.79 -21.97 30.14
C LYS A 191 -21.05 -22.33 30.90
N PRO A 192 -21.91 -23.18 30.35
CA PRO A 192 -23.03 -23.69 31.14
C PRO A 192 -22.44 -24.39 32.35
N ALA A 193 -22.81 -23.89 33.52
CA ALA A 193 -22.53 -24.54 34.79
C ALA A 193 -23.07 -25.97 34.71
N ALA A 194 -22.16 -26.92 34.90
CA ALA A 194 -22.52 -28.32 35.06
C ALA A 194 -23.43 -28.45 36.30
N GLU A 195 -24.69 -28.76 36.09
CA GLU A 195 -25.56 -29.26 37.12
C GLU A 195 -25.00 -30.58 37.62
N THR A 196 -24.58 -30.57 38.87
CA THR A 196 -24.39 -31.74 39.72
C THR A 196 -25.71 -32.42 39.88
N VAL A 197 -25.81 -33.63 39.39
CA VAL A 197 -26.80 -34.59 39.89
C VAL A 197 -26.03 -35.74 40.53
N GLU A 198 -26.18 -35.78 41.85
CA GLU A 198 -25.81 -36.88 42.71
C GLU A 198 -26.73 -38.10 42.49
N GLU A 199 -26.13 -39.25 42.84
CA GLU A 199 -26.72 -40.48 43.35
C GLU A 199 -27.10 -41.60 42.39
N GLY A 200 -26.49 -42.73 42.67
CA GLY A 200 -26.98 -44.04 42.31
C GLY A 200 -25.92 -45.08 41.93
N GLU A 201 -25.25 -45.53 42.89
CA GLU A 201 -24.75 -46.82 43.38
C GLU A 201 -24.85 -48.06 42.44
N GLU A 202 -23.73 -48.83 42.51
CA GLU A 202 -23.56 -50.29 42.41
C GLU A 202 -23.40 -50.96 41.04
N GLY A 203 -22.26 -51.61 40.92
CA GLY A 203 -22.23 -52.91 40.27
C GLY A 203 -21.04 -53.24 39.37
N ALA A 204 -19.99 -53.78 40.02
CA ALA A 204 -19.13 -54.84 39.43
C ALA A 204 -18.23 -54.59 38.19
N ALA A 205 -16.96 -54.64 38.49
CA ALA A 205 -15.87 -55.09 37.59
C ALA A 205 -15.97 -56.59 37.27
N PRO A 206 -15.10 -57.24 36.51
CA PRO A 206 -13.93 -56.83 35.71
C PRO A 206 -13.77 -57.58 34.38
N ALA A 207 -12.65 -57.40 33.77
CA ALA A 207 -11.84 -58.28 32.90
C ALA A 207 -11.62 -57.70 31.52
N GLU A 208 -10.43 -57.32 31.27
CA GLU A 208 -9.27 -58.07 30.71
C GLU A 208 -9.27 -58.18 29.19
N GLY A 209 -8.15 -57.81 28.64
CA GLY A 209 -7.64 -58.33 27.37
C GLY A 209 -7.16 -57.27 26.43
N ALA A 210 -5.90 -56.89 26.57
CA ALA A 210 -4.74 -57.28 25.74
C ALA A 210 -4.75 -56.68 24.35
N GLU A 211 -3.79 -55.81 24.16
CA GLU A 211 -2.55 -56.10 23.41
C GLU A 211 -2.67 -55.92 21.92
N ALA A 212 -1.92 -55.07 21.41
CA ALA A 212 -0.67 -55.14 20.67
C ALA A 212 -0.72 -54.49 19.29
N ALA A 213 0.23 -53.63 19.16
CA ALA A 213 1.36 -53.63 18.25
C ALA A 213 1.09 -53.15 16.83
N ALA A 214 1.64 -52.00 16.52
CA ALA A 214 2.94 -51.83 15.91
C ALA A 214 3.02 -52.12 14.39
N LYS A 215 3.74 -51.21 13.78
CA LYS A 215 4.57 -51.29 12.57
C LYS A 215 3.97 -50.68 11.32
N ASP A 216 4.54 -49.59 10.90
CA ASP A 216 5.80 -49.51 10.11
C ASP A 216 5.57 -49.84 8.64
N GLY A 217 5.94 -48.93 7.76
CA GLY A 217 6.01 -49.25 6.34
C GLY A 217 6.08 -48.04 5.41
N GLU A 218 7.20 -47.34 5.41
CA GLU A 218 7.83 -46.82 4.19
C GLU A 218 8.60 -47.97 3.53
N PRO A 219 9.11 -47.92 2.32
CA PRO A 219 8.99 -47.06 1.13
C PRO A 219 8.84 -47.85 -0.19
N ALA A 220 8.90 -47.19 -1.33
CA ALA A 220 9.62 -47.56 -2.57
C ALA A 220 8.95 -46.94 -3.81
N LYS A 221 9.60 -46.03 -4.50
CA LYS A 221 10.48 -46.12 -5.66
C LYS A 221 9.96 -47.04 -6.77
N LYS A 222 9.76 -46.46 -7.95
CA LYS A 222 10.30 -46.81 -9.27
C LYS A 222 9.54 -46.00 -10.31
N ASP A 223 10.23 -45.14 -11.03
CA ASP A 223 11.03 -45.37 -12.25
C ASP A 223 10.19 -45.55 -13.52
N ASP A 224 10.52 -44.65 -14.39
CA ASP A 224 10.93 -44.92 -15.80
C ASP A 224 9.87 -44.77 -16.90
N LYS A 225 10.05 -43.84 -17.76
CA LYS A 225 10.45 -43.99 -19.18
C LYS A 225 10.13 -42.76 -20.04
N ALA A 226 11.16 -42.08 -20.38
CA ALA A 226 11.56 -41.55 -21.67
C ALA A 226 10.82 -42.00 -22.93
N LYS A 227 10.62 -41.03 -23.81
CA LYS A 227 10.77 -41.05 -25.30
C LYS A 227 10.39 -39.67 -25.80
N ASP A 228 11.29 -38.85 -26.24
CA ASP A 228 12.12 -38.85 -27.47
C ASP A 228 11.32 -38.80 -28.78
N CYS A 229 11.84 -37.97 -29.63
CA CYS A 229 11.49 -37.66 -31.02
C CYS A 229 10.71 -36.36 -31.23
N GLY A 230 11.15 -35.41 -32.01
CA GLY A 230 12.17 -35.42 -33.04
C GLY A 230 12.22 -34.03 -33.71
N GLU A 231 13.37 -33.79 -34.05
CA GLU A 231 13.90 -32.75 -34.93
C GLU A 231 13.18 -32.65 -36.27
N LYS A 232 12.84 -31.47 -36.75
CA LYS A 232 12.88 -31.17 -38.19
C LYS A 232 13.13 -29.69 -38.46
N LYS A 233 14.30 -29.50 -38.95
CA LYS A 233 14.93 -28.49 -39.76
C LYS A 233 14.19 -28.27 -41.10
N SER A 234 14.06 -27.01 -41.51
CA SER A 234 14.12 -26.50 -42.89
C SER A 234 14.10 -24.99 -42.81
N GLU A 235 15.16 -24.29 -42.94
CA GLU A 235 15.94 -23.87 -44.11
C GLU A 235 15.07 -23.31 -45.24
N ASP A 236 15.38 -22.05 -45.45
CA ASP A 236 15.58 -21.37 -46.74
C ASP A 236 14.46 -20.48 -47.32
N LYS A 237 14.75 -19.20 -47.42
CA LYS A 237 14.94 -18.40 -48.62
C LYS A 237 14.68 -16.90 -48.43
N LYS A 238 15.78 -16.18 -48.46
CA LYS A 238 15.80 -14.83 -49.06
C LYS A 238 15.81 -14.98 -50.59
N PRO A 239 15.29 -14.08 -51.42
CA PRO A 239 16.02 -12.92 -51.87
C PRO A 239 15.17 -11.65 -52.13
N ALA A 240 15.70 -10.50 -51.84
CA ALA A 240 16.29 -9.51 -52.74
C ALA A 240 15.40 -8.89 -53.84
N GLU A 241 15.28 -7.58 -53.72
CA GLU A 241 15.59 -6.51 -54.68
C GLU A 241 14.47 -5.93 -55.59
N LYS A 242 14.53 -4.60 -55.61
CA LYS A 242 14.14 -3.63 -56.67
C LYS A 242 12.68 -3.14 -56.72
N LYS A 243 12.42 -1.94 -56.37
CA LYS A 243 12.67 -0.66 -57.08
C LYS A 243 12.38 0.49 -56.15
#